data_9661c2ef64a884e71492bdb31f3b9853
#
_entry.id   9661c2ef64a884e71492bdb31f3b9853
#
_cell.length_a   1.000
_cell.length_b   1.000
_cell.length_c   1.000
_cell.angle_alpha   90.00
_cell.angle_beta   90.00
_cell.angle_gamma   90.00
#
_symmetry.space_group_name_H-M   'P 1'
#
loop_
_entity.id
_entity.type
_entity.pdbx_description
1 polymer ?
#
loop_
_entity_poly.entity_id
_entity_poly.type
_entity_poly.pdbx_seq_one_letter_code
_entity_poly.pdbx_strand_id
1 'polypeptide(L)'
;FGYALVAGPFGLLLGPVIAQYETSSVVKVFALTAMVVFILGLVGAVIPDDLSSWGVPLMGALMLLLGGVFVVPILGFVGVPTEGAMTVLDWVGLVIFGALIIFDLNRAVRLPHTLDNAIDSAVAIYLDFINVFIRLLSLMGNKK
;
A
#
# COMPACT_ATOMS: atom_id res chain seq x y z
N PHE A 1 0.62 5.40 -20.84
CA PHE A 1 -0.21 4.26 -21.26
C PHE A 1 -0.11 3.11 -20.27
N GLY A 2 1.11 2.65 -19.94
CA GLY A 2 1.33 1.57 -18.96
C GLY A 2 0.76 1.88 -17.57
N TYR A 3 0.89 3.12 -17.11
CA TYR A 3 0.29 3.55 -15.83
C TYR A 3 -1.24 3.40 -15.84
N ALA A 4 -1.90 3.80 -16.93
CA ALA A 4 -3.34 3.71 -17.05
C ALA A 4 -3.84 2.26 -17.05
N LEU A 5 -3.07 1.32 -17.60
CA LEU A 5 -3.39 -0.11 -17.57
C LEU A 5 -3.36 -0.71 -16.15
N VAL A 6 -2.57 -0.13 -15.24
CA VAL A 6 -2.53 -0.54 -13.83
C VAL A 6 -3.59 0.20 -13.03
N ALA A 7 -3.65 1.53 -13.15
CA ALA A 7 -4.54 2.37 -12.35
C ALA A 7 -6.03 2.13 -12.64
N GLY A 8 -6.40 1.87 -13.91
CA GLY A 8 -7.78 1.67 -14.31
C GLY A 8 -8.44 0.46 -13.64
N PRO A 9 -7.86 -0.76 -13.77
CA PRO A 9 -8.39 -1.95 -13.11
C PRO A 9 -8.46 -1.81 -11.58
N PHE A 10 -7.46 -1.19 -10.95
CA PHE A 10 -7.50 -0.93 -9.51
C PHE A 10 -8.67 -0.02 -9.11
N GLY A 11 -8.96 1.00 -9.90
CA GLY A 11 -10.13 1.85 -9.68
C GLY A 11 -11.44 1.07 -9.69
N LEU A 12 -11.59 0.13 -10.63
CA LEU A 12 -12.76 -0.74 -10.72
C LEU A 12 -12.89 -1.69 -9.54
N LEU A 13 -11.76 -2.21 -9.04
CA LEU A 13 -11.75 -3.09 -7.87
C LEU A 13 -12.01 -2.33 -6.58
N LEU A 14 -11.55 -1.09 -6.48
CA LEU A 14 -11.72 -0.27 -5.28
C LEU A 14 -13.13 0.27 -5.11
N GLY A 15 -13.86 0.51 -6.20
CA GLY A 15 -15.19 1.08 -6.14
C GLY A 15 -16.13 0.37 -5.17
N PRO A 16 -16.34 -0.95 -5.30
CA PRO A 16 -17.17 -1.71 -4.36
C PRO A 16 -16.67 -1.68 -2.91
N VAL A 17 -15.35 -1.67 -2.70
CA VAL A 17 -14.77 -1.60 -1.35
C VAL A 17 -15.08 -0.25 -0.72
N ILE A 18 -14.81 0.84 -1.44
CA ILE A 18 -15.06 2.21 -0.96
C ILE A 18 -16.53 2.44 -0.69
N ALA A 19 -17.42 1.89 -1.53
CA ALA A 19 -18.87 2.03 -1.39
C ALA A 19 -19.43 1.48 -0.06
N GLN A 20 -18.71 0.60 0.62
CA GLN A 20 -19.10 0.07 1.93
C GLN A 20 -18.88 1.07 3.08
N TYR A 21 -18.14 2.14 2.86
CA TYR A 21 -17.77 3.12 3.89
C TYR A 21 -18.51 4.45 3.69
N GLU A 22 -18.71 5.16 4.80
CA GLU A 22 -19.26 6.52 4.73
C GLU A 22 -18.34 7.44 3.95
N THR A 23 -18.91 8.31 3.10
CA THR A 23 -18.14 9.23 2.24
C THR A 23 -17.21 10.13 3.06
N SER A 24 -17.68 10.63 4.21
CA SER A 24 -16.86 11.45 5.09
C SER A 24 -15.63 10.72 5.63
N SER A 25 -15.79 9.43 5.93
CA SER A 25 -14.71 8.54 6.38
C SER A 25 -13.69 8.32 5.27
N VAL A 26 -14.16 8.04 4.06
CA VAL A 26 -13.32 7.84 2.86
C VAL A 26 -12.46 9.08 2.60
N VAL A 27 -13.06 10.27 2.64
CA VAL A 27 -12.33 11.53 2.41
C VAL A 27 -11.27 11.77 3.48
N LYS A 28 -11.60 11.54 4.75
CA LYS A 28 -10.65 11.71 5.86
C LYS A 28 -9.48 10.74 5.74
N VAL A 29 -9.76 9.47 5.46
CA VAL A 29 -8.73 8.45 5.31
C VAL A 29 -7.87 8.71 4.07
N PHE A 30 -8.47 9.19 2.98
CA PHE A 30 -7.72 9.58 1.79
C PHE A 30 -6.73 10.72 2.10
N ALA A 31 -7.20 11.77 2.79
CA ALA A 31 -6.35 12.89 3.18
C ALA A 31 -5.21 12.45 4.12
N LEU A 32 -5.52 11.58 5.08
CA LEU A 32 -4.51 11.01 5.98
C LEU A 32 -3.49 10.17 5.21
N THR A 33 -3.94 9.34 4.27
CA THR A 33 -3.07 8.53 3.41
C THR A 33 -2.14 9.41 2.59
N ALA A 34 -2.68 10.46 1.96
CA ALA A 34 -1.88 11.41 1.17
C ALA A 34 -0.80 12.06 2.03
N MET A 35 -1.13 12.45 3.26
CA MET A 35 -0.18 13.05 4.20
C MET A 35 0.91 12.05 4.61
N VAL A 36 0.54 10.82 4.97
CA VAL A 36 1.49 9.76 5.35
C VAL A 36 2.43 9.44 4.19
N VAL A 37 1.90 9.23 3.00
CA VAL A 37 2.71 8.93 1.81
C VAL A 37 3.64 10.08 1.48
N PHE A 38 3.17 11.33 1.58
CA PHE A 38 4.00 12.50 1.34
C PHE A 38 5.17 12.59 2.34
N ILE A 39 4.89 12.43 3.64
CA ILE A 39 5.91 12.49 4.69
C ILE A 39 6.93 11.36 4.52
N LEU A 40 6.48 10.12 4.37
CA LEU A 40 7.36 8.97 4.19
C LEU A 40 8.14 9.06 2.87
N GLY A 41 7.51 9.58 1.82
CA GLY A 41 8.15 9.83 0.54
C GLY A 41 9.28 10.85 0.65
N LEU A 42 9.05 11.95 1.38
CA LEU A 42 10.10 12.94 1.67
C LEU A 42 11.26 12.31 2.45
N VAL A 43 10.95 11.51 3.47
CA VAL A 43 11.97 10.80 4.24
C VAL A 43 12.83 9.93 3.31
N GLY A 44 12.21 9.14 2.44
CA GLY A 44 12.93 8.31 1.47
C GLY A 44 13.77 9.12 0.50
N ALA A 45 13.23 10.24 0.01
CA ALA A 45 13.92 11.10 -0.95
C ALA A 45 15.14 11.82 -0.37
N VAL A 46 15.10 12.19 0.93
CA VAL A 46 16.18 12.95 1.57
C VAL A 46 17.23 12.08 2.27
N ILE A 47 16.98 10.78 2.48
CA ILE A 47 17.96 9.86 3.05
C ILE A 47 19.17 9.79 2.10
N PRO A 48 20.40 10.11 2.58
CA PRO A 48 21.58 10.11 1.73
C PRO A 48 22.05 8.70 1.36
N ASP A 49 21.74 7.70 2.20
CA ASP A 49 22.15 6.33 1.98
C ASP A 49 21.30 5.64 0.92
N ASP A 50 21.94 4.74 0.16
CA ASP A 50 21.24 3.89 -0.79
C ASP A 50 20.58 2.74 -0.04
N LEU A 51 19.24 2.68 -0.09
CA LEU A 51 18.44 1.68 0.60
C LEU A 51 18.22 0.41 -0.24
N SER A 52 18.99 0.19 -1.31
CA SER A 52 18.84 -0.99 -2.19
C SER A 52 18.90 -2.31 -1.43
N SER A 53 19.64 -2.37 -0.33
CA SER A 53 19.72 -3.56 0.53
C SER A 53 18.40 -3.91 1.22
N TRP A 54 17.45 -2.98 1.30
CA TRP A 54 16.12 -3.22 1.86
C TRP A 54 15.21 -4.02 0.90
N GLY A 55 15.56 -4.06 -0.39
CA GLY A 55 14.70 -4.64 -1.43
C GLY A 55 14.35 -6.10 -1.15
N VAL A 56 15.34 -6.94 -0.85
CA VAL A 56 15.11 -8.37 -0.62
C VAL A 56 14.30 -8.63 0.66
N PRO A 57 14.66 -8.07 1.84
CA PRO A 57 13.84 -8.22 3.04
C PRO A 57 12.40 -7.69 2.88
N LEU A 58 12.22 -6.54 2.25
CA LEU A 58 10.90 -5.97 2.02
C LEU A 58 10.06 -6.83 1.07
N MET A 59 10.67 -7.36 0.02
CA MET A 59 9.98 -8.28 -0.90
C MET A 59 9.56 -9.56 -0.17
N GLY A 60 10.43 -10.12 0.68
CA GLY A 60 10.10 -11.27 1.52
C GLY A 60 8.94 -10.98 2.47
N ALA A 61 8.97 -9.83 3.15
CA ALA A 61 7.90 -9.40 4.03
C ALA A 61 6.58 -9.21 3.27
N LEU A 62 6.63 -8.62 2.07
CA LEU A 62 5.47 -8.45 1.21
C LEU A 62 4.86 -9.78 0.80
N MET A 63 5.69 -10.75 0.40
CA MET A 63 5.21 -12.09 0.03
C MET A 63 4.55 -12.80 1.20
N LEU A 64 5.09 -12.69 2.41
CA LEU A 64 4.48 -13.24 3.62
C LEU A 64 3.15 -12.56 3.94
N LEU A 65 3.08 -11.23 3.77
CA LEU A 65 1.84 -10.47 3.96
C LEU A 65 0.76 -10.93 2.97
N LEU A 66 1.11 -11.05 1.69
CA LEU A 66 0.20 -11.51 0.66
C LEU A 66 -0.28 -12.94 0.94
N GLY A 67 0.62 -13.82 1.36
CA GLY A 67 0.26 -15.17 1.80
C GLY A 67 -0.77 -15.14 2.92
N GLY A 68 -0.56 -14.32 3.95
CA GLY A 68 -1.50 -14.14 5.05
C GLY A 68 -2.86 -13.63 4.58
N VAL A 69 -2.88 -12.64 3.69
CA VAL A 69 -4.12 -12.06 3.14
C VAL A 69 -4.95 -13.09 2.37
N PHE A 70 -4.32 -14.07 1.73
CA PHE A 70 -5.04 -15.15 1.05
C PHE A 70 -5.43 -16.29 2.00
N VAL A 71 -4.53 -16.68 2.91
CA VAL A 71 -4.74 -17.82 3.81
C VAL A 71 -5.81 -17.54 4.86
N VAL A 72 -5.79 -16.35 5.46
CA VAL A 72 -6.72 -16.01 6.55
C VAL A 72 -8.19 -16.12 6.15
N PRO A 73 -8.65 -15.57 4.99
CA PRO A 73 -10.03 -15.79 4.57
C PRO A 73 -10.39 -17.25 4.33
N ILE A 74 -9.46 -18.05 3.79
CA ILE A 74 -9.67 -19.48 3.56
C ILE A 74 -9.92 -20.19 4.90
N LEU A 75 -9.14 -19.86 5.93
CA LEU A 75 -9.35 -20.39 7.28
C LEU A 75 -10.72 -19.97 7.83
N GLY A 76 -11.17 -18.76 7.54
CA GLY A 76 -12.52 -18.31 7.89
C GLY A 76 -13.62 -19.17 7.26
N PHE A 77 -13.46 -19.59 6.02
CA PHE A 77 -14.41 -20.48 5.34
C PHE A 77 -14.54 -21.87 6.02
N VAL A 78 -13.47 -22.34 6.66
CA VAL A 78 -13.49 -23.62 7.39
C VAL A 78 -13.83 -23.46 8.87
N GLY A 79 -14.32 -22.28 9.27
CA GLY A 79 -14.84 -22.03 10.60
C GLY A 79 -13.81 -21.59 11.65
N VAL A 80 -12.60 -21.21 11.22
CA VAL A 80 -11.60 -20.65 12.13
C VAL A 80 -11.88 -19.16 12.35
N PRO A 81 -11.94 -18.64 13.58
CA PRO A 81 -12.11 -17.20 13.84
C PRO A 81 -10.92 -16.42 13.29
N THR A 82 -11.18 -15.46 12.39
CA THR A 82 -10.13 -14.73 11.65
C THR A 82 -10.16 -13.22 11.82
N GLU A 83 -11.13 -12.67 12.56
CA GLU A 83 -11.31 -11.21 12.70
C GLU A 83 -10.05 -10.51 13.24
N GLY A 84 -9.49 -11.03 14.33
CA GLY A 84 -8.25 -10.50 14.90
C GLY A 84 -7.05 -10.65 13.98
N ALA A 85 -6.98 -11.74 13.23
CA ALA A 85 -5.88 -12.00 12.29
C ALA A 85 -5.87 -10.98 11.15
N MET A 86 -7.03 -10.62 10.59
CA MET A 86 -7.12 -9.60 9.54
C MET A 86 -6.68 -8.22 10.04
N THR A 87 -7.09 -7.85 11.26
CA THR A 87 -6.65 -6.58 11.87
C THR A 87 -5.14 -6.55 12.06
N VAL A 88 -4.53 -7.63 12.52
CA VAL A 88 -3.07 -7.73 12.64
C VAL A 88 -2.40 -7.61 11.29
N LEU A 89 -2.93 -8.24 10.24
CA LEU A 89 -2.39 -8.13 8.88
C LEU A 89 -2.48 -6.69 8.36
N ASP A 90 -3.53 -5.95 8.68
CA ASP A 90 -3.65 -4.55 8.30
C ASP A 90 -2.57 -3.69 8.96
N TRP A 91 -2.30 -3.87 10.26
CA TRP A 91 -1.22 -3.15 10.96
C TRP A 91 0.16 -3.52 10.43
N VAL A 92 0.42 -4.81 10.27
CA VAL A 92 1.70 -5.29 9.68
C VAL A 92 1.86 -4.75 8.27
N GLY A 93 0.79 -4.77 7.48
CA GLY A 93 0.78 -4.21 6.13
C GLY A 93 1.11 -2.73 6.09
N LEU A 94 0.58 -1.93 7.03
CA LEU A 94 0.91 -0.51 7.12
C LEU A 94 2.41 -0.29 7.34
N VAL A 95 3.03 -1.08 8.22
CA VAL A 95 4.48 -0.99 8.47
C VAL A 95 5.27 -1.37 7.21
N ILE A 96 4.91 -2.47 6.56
CA ILE A 96 5.58 -2.96 5.35
C ILE A 96 5.45 -1.94 4.21
N PHE A 97 4.24 -1.45 3.93
CA PHE A 97 4.03 -0.48 2.86
C PHE A 97 4.60 0.90 3.19
N GLY A 98 4.62 1.28 4.47
CA GLY A 98 5.35 2.47 4.91
C GLY A 98 6.85 2.38 4.59
N ALA A 99 7.47 1.25 4.90
CA ALA A 99 8.87 1.00 4.55
C ALA A 99 9.08 0.94 3.03
N LEU A 100 8.14 0.36 2.29
CA LEU A 100 8.19 0.34 0.81
C LEU A 100 8.11 1.74 0.21
N ILE A 101 7.29 2.64 0.75
CA ILE A 101 7.23 4.03 0.29
C ILE A 101 8.59 4.70 0.44
N ILE A 102 9.22 4.56 1.60
CA ILE A 102 10.57 5.10 1.85
C ILE A 102 11.57 4.52 0.85
N PHE A 103 11.55 3.21 0.67
CA PHE A 103 12.41 2.49 -0.27
C PHE A 103 12.18 2.94 -1.71
N ASP A 104 10.93 3.01 -2.16
CA ASP A 104 10.59 3.34 -3.54
C ASP A 104 10.93 4.79 -3.89
N LEU A 105 10.72 5.72 -2.97
CA LEU A 105 11.12 7.12 -3.17
C LEU A 105 12.63 7.28 -3.13
N ASN A 106 13.32 6.59 -2.23
CA ASN A 106 14.79 6.59 -2.22
C ASN A 106 15.36 6.05 -3.53
N ARG A 107 14.77 4.98 -4.06
CA ARG A 107 15.16 4.42 -5.35
C ARG A 107 14.83 5.37 -6.51
N ALA A 108 13.65 5.96 -6.51
CA ALA A 108 13.18 6.83 -7.58
C ALA A 108 14.12 8.03 -7.80
N VAL A 109 14.60 8.66 -6.72
CA VAL A 109 15.51 9.81 -6.82
C VAL A 109 16.92 9.43 -7.26
N ARG A 110 17.28 8.15 -7.19
CA ARG A 110 18.60 7.63 -7.58
C ARG A 110 18.67 7.08 -9.00
N LEU A 111 17.52 6.73 -9.57
CA LEU A 111 17.46 6.20 -10.93
C LEU A 111 17.68 7.28 -11.97
N PRO A 112 18.27 6.95 -13.15
CA PRO A 112 18.33 7.86 -14.27
C PRO A 112 16.93 8.39 -14.65
N HIS A 113 16.85 9.65 -15.03
CA HIS A 113 15.61 10.32 -15.39
C HIS A 113 15.17 9.93 -16.80
N THR A 114 14.66 8.70 -16.94
CA THR A 114 14.09 8.18 -18.19
C THR A 114 12.58 8.02 -18.04
N LEU A 115 11.86 7.97 -19.16
CA LEU A 115 10.41 7.75 -19.17
C LEU A 115 10.05 6.40 -18.52
N ASP A 116 10.80 5.34 -18.83
CA ASP A 116 10.56 4.00 -18.29
C ASP A 116 10.72 3.98 -16.75
N ASN A 117 11.79 4.60 -16.23
CA ASN A 117 12.01 4.70 -14.79
C ASN A 117 10.95 5.56 -14.10
N ALA A 118 10.47 6.61 -14.75
CA ALA A 118 9.39 7.45 -14.22
C ALA A 118 8.07 6.68 -14.13
N ILE A 119 7.74 5.88 -15.13
CA ILE A 119 6.53 5.04 -15.14
C ILE A 119 6.63 3.97 -14.07
N ASP A 120 7.74 3.25 -13.97
CA ASP A 120 7.94 2.20 -12.98
C ASP A 120 7.84 2.75 -11.55
N SER A 121 8.46 3.89 -11.29
CA SER A 121 8.40 4.56 -9.99
C SER A 121 6.98 5.02 -9.66
N ALA A 122 6.27 5.60 -10.63
CA ALA A 122 4.89 6.04 -10.44
C ALA A 122 3.95 4.88 -10.13
N VAL A 123 4.11 3.74 -10.80
CA VAL A 123 3.32 2.53 -10.55
C VAL A 123 3.61 1.99 -9.15
N ALA A 124 4.87 1.90 -8.74
CA ALA A 124 5.25 1.41 -7.42
C ALA A 124 4.64 2.27 -6.30
N ILE A 125 4.78 3.58 -6.40
CA ILE A 125 4.24 4.54 -5.42
C ILE A 125 2.71 4.50 -5.40
N TYR A 126 2.07 4.39 -6.56
CA TYR A 126 0.63 4.25 -6.67
C TYR A 126 0.11 3.00 -5.94
N LEU A 127 0.77 1.85 -6.14
CA LEU A 127 0.41 0.60 -5.47
C LEU A 127 0.60 0.71 -3.96
N ASP A 128 1.66 1.34 -3.51
CA ASP A 128 1.91 1.59 -2.08
C ASP A 128 0.81 2.48 -1.50
N PHE A 129 0.46 3.56 -2.19
CA PHE A 129 -0.62 4.47 -1.78
C PHE A 129 -1.94 3.73 -1.61
N ILE A 130 -2.34 2.95 -2.61
CA ILE A 130 -3.58 2.19 -2.59
C ILE A 130 -3.60 1.20 -1.43
N ASN A 131 -2.50 0.50 -1.19
CA ASN A 131 -2.42 -0.46 -0.09
C ASN A 131 -2.50 0.21 1.28
N VAL A 132 -1.82 1.33 1.47
CA VAL A 132 -1.92 2.12 2.71
C VAL A 132 -3.35 2.64 2.89
N PHE A 133 -3.95 3.17 1.83
CA PHE A 133 -5.32 3.69 1.85
C PHE A 133 -6.33 2.63 2.27
N ILE A 134 -6.30 1.45 1.64
CA ILE A 134 -7.23 0.35 1.94
C ILE A 134 -7.08 -0.10 3.39
N ARG A 135 -5.86 -0.23 3.88
CA ARG A 135 -5.60 -0.67 5.25
C ARG A 135 -6.03 0.36 6.28
N LEU A 136 -5.75 1.63 6.05
CA LEU A 136 -6.24 2.71 6.92
C LEU A 136 -7.76 2.79 6.90
N LEU A 137 -8.39 2.59 5.73
CA LEU A 137 -9.84 2.56 5.61
C LEU A 137 -10.42 1.38 6.39
N SER A 138 -9.82 0.20 6.29
CA SER A 138 -10.22 -0.99 7.06
C SER A 138 -10.11 -0.78 8.57
N LEU A 139 -9.06 -0.09 9.03
CA LEU A 139 -8.80 0.11 10.46
C LEU A 139 -9.57 1.28 11.06
N MET A 140 -9.77 2.36 10.30
CA MET A 140 -10.25 3.65 10.80
C MET A 140 -11.58 4.09 10.17
N GLY A 141 -11.96 3.53 9.03
CA GLY A 141 -13.15 3.92 8.32
C GLY A 141 -14.43 3.48 9.03
N ASN A 142 -15.49 4.30 8.92
CA ASN A 142 -16.82 3.95 9.37
C ASN A 142 -17.62 3.35 8.21
N LYS A 143 -18.03 2.10 8.35
CA LYS A 143 -18.91 1.44 7.39
C LYS A 143 -20.32 2.01 7.46
N LYS A 144 -20.97 2.05 6.31
CA LYS A 144 -22.38 2.43 6.21
C LYS A 144 -23.28 1.48 6.97
#